data_488e62601547812ddf8eee90073a907c
#
_entry.id   488e62601547812ddf8eee90073a907c
#
_cell.length_a   1.000
_cell.length_b   1.000
_cell.length_c   1.000
_cell.angle_alpha   90.00
_cell.angle_beta   90.00
_cell.angle_gamma   90.00
#
_symmetry.space_group_name_H-M   'P 1'
#
loop_
_entity.id
_entity.type
_entity.pdbx_description
1 polymer ?
#
loop_
_entity_poly.entity_id
_entity_poly.type
_entity_poly.pdbx_seq_one_letter_code
_entity_poly.pdbx_strand_id
1 'polypeptide(L)'
;MTIPTITALSPLDGRYAPKLAPLRPLLSEYGLMHRRVQVEVEWFIALSDAGLDGFKPLSEAARGLLRGLVLRFSEADARAIKDIEKTTNHDVKAVEYWLKARFDGQPELKAAAEFVHFACTSEDINNTSHALMLKTAREEVMLPSIDRLLAKLTAMAHGFARSEEHTSELQSQSTIS
;
A
#
# COMPACT_ATOMS: atom_id res chain seq x y z
N MET A 1 19.22 -10.07 5.62
CA MET A 1 19.06 -11.42 6.20
C MET A 1 17.76 -11.99 5.69
N THR A 2 17.77 -13.08 4.96
CA THR A 2 16.54 -13.82 4.63
C THR A 2 16.17 -14.67 5.83
N ILE A 3 14.99 -14.45 6.40
CA ILE A 3 14.47 -15.27 7.51
C ILE A 3 14.22 -16.68 6.96
N PRO A 4 14.79 -17.74 7.58
CA PRO A 4 14.50 -19.11 7.15
C PRO A 4 12.99 -19.39 7.23
N THR A 5 12.45 -20.03 6.21
CA THR A 5 11.01 -20.32 6.10
C THR A 5 10.44 -21.05 7.32
N ILE A 6 11.25 -21.93 7.93
CA ILE A 6 10.83 -22.74 9.08
C ILE A 6 10.72 -21.94 10.38
N THR A 7 11.40 -20.80 10.48
CA THR A 7 11.40 -19.93 11.66
C THR A 7 10.67 -18.60 11.41
N ALA A 8 9.96 -18.48 10.29
CA ALA A 8 9.15 -17.30 10.01
C ALA A 8 7.96 -17.23 10.99
N LEU A 9 7.69 -16.03 11.53
CA LEU A 9 6.60 -15.82 12.50
C LEU A 9 5.21 -16.00 11.90
N SER A 10 5.10 -15.87 10.58
CA SER A 10 3.84 -16.03 9.87
C SER A 10 4.03 -16.94 8.66
N PRO A 11 3.04 -17.80 8.34
CA PRO A 11 3.03 -18.55 7.08
C PRO A 11 3.11 -17.64 5.84
N LEU A 12 2.68 -16.39 5.95
CA LEU A 12 2.74 -15.40 4.87
C LEU A 12 4.18 -15.01 4.52
N ASP A 13 5.08 -14.96 5.49
CA ASP A 13 6.51 -14.69 5.28
C ASP A 13 7.34 -15.97 5.15
N GLY A 14 6.75 -17.12 5.46
CA GLY A 14 7.34 -18.44 5.33
C GLY A 14 6.85 -19.17 4.09
N ARG A 15 6.04 -20.22 4.32
CA ARG A 15 5.55 -21.16 3.30
C ARG A 15 4.90 -20.50 2.08
N TYR A 16 4.12 -19.42 2.31
CA TYR A 16 3.35 -18.76 1.26
C TYR A 16 4.03 -17.51 0.68
N ALA A 17 5.20 -17.12 1.18
CA ALA A 17 5.89 -15.91 0.76
C ALA A 17 6.02 -15.73 -0.78
N PRO A 18 6.36 -16.78 -1.57
CA PRO A 18 6.45 -16.63 -3.02
C PRO A 18 5.10 -16.34 -3.70
N LYS A 19 3.99 -16.78 -3.09
CA LYS A 19 2.63 -16.59 -3.63
C LYS A 19 2.07 -15.20 -3.33
N LEU A 20 2.68 -14.47 -2.40
CA LEU A 20 2.23 -13.15 -1.93
C LEU A 20 3.02 -11.99 -2.54
N ALA A 21 3.89 -12.26 -3.51
CA ALA A 21 4.71 -11.25 -4.16
C ALA A 21 3.89 -10.01 -4.63
N PRO A 22 2.68 -10.15 -5.22
CA PRO A 22 1.88 -9.00 -5.63
C PRO A 22 1.36 -8.12 -4.48
N LEU A 23 1.25 -8.66 -3.27
CA LEU A 23 0.79 -7.91 -2.09
C LEU A 23 1.94 -7.16 -1.38
N ARG A 24 3.20 -7.58 -1.57
CA ARG A 24 4.34 -6.98 -0.87
C ARG A 24 4.49 -5.48 -1.09
N PRO A 25 4.43 -4.93 -2.32
CA PRO A 25 4.54 -3.49 -2.52
C PRO A 25 3.36 -2.70 -1.94
N LEU A 26 2.24 -3.37 -1.63
CA LEU A 26 1.00 -2.75 -1.17
C LEU A 26 0.82 -2.80 0.35
N LEU A 27 1.15 -3.95 0.98
CA LEU A 27 0.84 -4.24 2.40
C LEU A 27 2.08 -4.38 3.29
N SER A 28 3.27 -4.15 2.77
CA SER A 28 4.51 -4.11 3.57
C SER A 28 4.71 -2.73 4.22
N GLU A 29 5.76 -2.63 5.04
CA GLU A 29 6.21 -1.34 5.60
C GLU A 29 6.54 -0.33 4.49
N TYR A 30 7.11 -0.78 3.37
CA TYR A 30 7.29 0.05 2.18
C TYR A 30 5.96 0.60 1.66
N GLY A 31 4.94 -0.26 1.53
CA GLY A 31 3.59 0.14 1.12
C GLY A 31 2.98 1.18 2.06
N LEU A 32 3.14 0.99 3.36
CA LEU A 32 2.67 1.95 4.36
C LEU A 32 3.37 3.32 4.22
N MET A 33 4.71 3.34 4.11
CA MET A 33 5.45 4.60 3.90
C MET A 33 5.05 5.30 2.61
N HIS A 34 4.88 4.55 1.52
CA HIS A 34 4.42 5.12 0.25
C HIS A 34 3.05 5.79 0.40
N ARG A 35 2.10 5.15 1.11
CA ARG A 35 0.78 5.73 1.34
C ARG A 35 0.80 6.92 2.30
N ARG A 36 1.65 6.89 3.33
CA ARG A 36 1.87 8.07 4.19
C ARG A 36 2.36 9.27 3.40
N VAL A 37 3.35 9.08 2.52
CA VAL A 37 3.83 10.14 1.62
C VAL A 37 2.70 10.64 0.72
N GLN A 38 1.89 9.75 0.16
CA GLN A 38 0.74 10.13 -0.66
C GLN A 38 -0.27 10.95 0.14
N VAL A 39 -0.64 10.54 1.34
CA VAL A 39 -1.61 11.24 2.18
C VAL A 39 -1.08 12.62 2.56
N GLU A 40 0.18 12.73 3.00
CA GLU A 40 0.79 14.02 3.33
C GLU A 40 0.83 14.97 2.14
N VAL A 41 1.17 14.48 0.95
CA VAL A 41 1.20 15.27 -0.28
C VAL A 41 -0.19 15.77 -0.66
N GLU A 42 -1.19 14.90 -0.69
CA GLU A 42 -2.55 15.31 -1.09
C GLU A 42 -3.18 16.20 -0.01
N TRP A 43 -2.90 15.98 1.27
CA TRP A 43 -3.32 16.87 2.34
C TRP A 43 -2.69 18.25 2.24
N PHE A 44 -1.39 18.33 2.00
CA PHE A 44 -0.67 19.60 1.78
C PHE A 44 -1.25 20.39 0.59
N ILE A 45 -1.56 19.70 -0.52
CA ILE A 45 -2.23 20.31 -1.67
C ILE A 45 -3.63 20.81 -1.29
N ALA A 46 -4.43 20.01 -0.58
CA ALA A 46 -5.77 20.38 -0.14
C ALA A 46 -5.74 21.60 0.80
N LEU A 47 -4.77 21.66 1.71
CA LEU A 47 -4.59 22.82 2.59
C LEU A 47 -4.27 24.10 1.80
N SER A 48 -3.48 24.00 0.74
CA SER A 48 -3.18 25.16 -0.13
C SER A 48 -4.43 25.72 -0.82
N ASP A 49 -5.42 24.85 -1.10
CA ASP A 49 -6.70 25.24 -1.70
C ASP A 49 -7.72 25.73 -0.68
N ALA A 50 -7.52 25.47 0.60
CA ALA A 50 -8.45 25.83 1.66
C ALA A 50 -8.44 27.33 2.02
N GLY A 51 -7.51 28.12 1.49
CA GLY A 51 -7.42 29.56 1.72
C GLY A 51 -6.94 29.93 3.13
N LEU A 52 -6.06 29.14 3.71
CA LEU A 52 -5.44 29.43 5.00
C LEU A 52 -4.52 30.64 4.90
N ASP A 53 -4.54 31.49 5.93
CA ASP A 53 -3.60 32.62 6.02
C ASP A 53 -2.15 32.12 5.95
N GLY A 54 -1.36 32.73 5.07
CA GLY A 54 0.04 32.36 4.88
C GLY A 54 0.28 31.16 3.94
N PHE A 55 -0.77 30.46 3.49
CA PHE A 55 -0.63 29.37 2.53
C PHE A 55 -1.42 29.66 1.24
N LYS A 56 -0.71 30.15 0.23
CA LYS A 56 -1.30 30.41 -1.08
C LYS A 56 -1.54 29.13 -1.86
N PRO A 57 -2.56 29.09 -2.75
CA PRO A 57 -2.75 27.95 -3.65
C PRO A 57 -1.48 27.64 -4.44
N LEU A 58 -1.08 26.37 -4.44
CA LEU A 58 0.11 25.89 -5.13
C LEU A 58 -0.07 25.95 -6.64
N SER A 59 1.00 26.33 -7.35
CA SER A 59 1.04 26.24 -8.81
C SER A 59 0.91 24.81 -9.31
N GLU A 60 0.43 24.63 -10.55
CA GLU A 60 0.37 23.31 -11.18
C GLU A 60 1.73 22.62 -11.27
N ALA A 61 2.81 23.40 -11.44
CA ALA A 61 4.18 22.89 -11.43
C ALA A 61 4.54 22.29 -10.06
N ALA A 62 4.24 23.00 -8.96
CA ALA A 62 4.48 22.52 -7.60
C ALA A 62 3.65 21.27 -7.28
N ARG A 63 2.37 21.23 -7.66
CA ARG A 63 1.50 20.05 -7.52
C ARG A 63 2.07 18.86 -8.31
N GLY A 64 2.50 19.09 -9.54
CA GLY A 64 3.14 18.06 -10.38
C GLY A 64 4.42 17.50 -9.77
N LEU A 65 5.26 18.35 -9.17
CA LEU A 65 6.45 17.92 -8.44
C LEU A 65 6.09 17.04 -7.24
N LEU A 66 5.16 17.48 -6.41
CA LEU A 66 4.70 16.73 -5.22
C LEU A 66 4.13 15.36 -5.57
N ARG A 67 3.21 15.29 -6.53
CA ARG A 67 2.66 14.03 -7.01
C ARG A 67 3.72 13.16 -7.67
N GLY A 68 4.70 13.79 -8.32
CA GLY A 68 5.88 13.11 -8.84
C GLY A 68 6.73 12.41 -7.78
N LEU A 69 6.83 12.95 -6.56
CA LEU A 69 7.48 12.26 -5.44
C LEU A 69 6.74 10.96 -5.08
N VAL A 70 5.40 10.99 -5.06
CA VAL A 70 4.59 9.81 -4.79
C VAL A 70 4.76 8.76 -5.89
N LEU A 71 4.65 9.17 -7.16
CA LEU A 71 4.73 8.25 -8.31
C LEU A 71 6.11 7.58 -8.45
N ARG A 72 7.18 8.27 -8.08
CA ARG A 72 8.56 7.77 -8.17
C ARG A 72 9.10 7.25 -6.83
N PHE A 73 8.24 7.11 -5.82
CA PHE A 73 8.65 6.61 -4.51
C PHE A 73 9.27 5.21 -4.66
N SER A 74 10.43 5.02 -4.05
CA SER A 74 11.26 3.82 -4.20
C SER A 74 11.63 3.22 -2.85
N GLU A 75 12.17 2.00 -2.86
CA GLU A 75 12.74 1.40 -1.65
C GLU A 75 13.89 2.21 -1.06
N ALA A 76 14.63 2.95 -1.87
CA ALA A 76 15.69 3.85 -1.39
C ALA A 76 15.09 5.01 -0.58
N ASP A 77 13.94 5.54 -1.01
CA ASP A 77 13.21 6.57 -0.29
C ASP A 77 12.67 6.03 1.05
N ALA A 78 12.10 4.83 1.03
CA ALA A 78 11.64 4.17 2.25
C ALA A 78 12.79 3.96 3.26
N ARG A 79 13.96 3.54 2.79
CA ARG A 79 15.17 3.41 3.64
C ARG A 79 15.62 4.75 4.20
N ALA A 80 15.60 5.81 3.40
CA ALA A 80 15.93 7.16 3.86
C ALA A 80 14.96 7.64 4.96
N ILE A 81 13.66 7.35 4.85
CA ILE A 81 12.69 7.61 5.91
C ILE A 81 13.04 6.81 7.17
N LYS A 82 13.37 5.52 7.05
CA LYS A 82 13.78 4.69 8.20
C LYS A 82 15.06 5.19 8.86
N ASP A 83 15.99 5.75 8.11
CA ASP A 83 17.20 6.34 8.69
C ASP A 83 16.90 7.61 9.49
N ILE A 84 15.96 8.44 9.02
CA ILE A 84 15.46 9.60 9.78
C ILE A 84 14.73 9.11 11.05
N GLU A 85 13.90 8.09 10.94
CA GLU A 85 13.14 7.51 12.07
C GLU A 85 14.06 7.04 13.22
N LYS A 86 15.23 6.49 12.93
CA LYS A 86 16.22 6.09 13.94
C LYS A 86 16.64 7.26 14.84
N THR A 87 16.62 8.48 14.32
CA THR A 87 17.00 9.69 15.06
C THR A 87 15.79 10.34 15.73
N THR A 88 14.64 10.38 15.05
CA THR A 88 13.43 11.03 15.56
C THR A 88 12.66 10.16 16.54
N ASN A 89 12.88 8.85 16.48
CA ASN A 89 12.12 7.83 17.19
C ASN A 89 10.58 7.96 16.98
N HIS A 90 10.20 8.44 15.78
CA HIS A 90 8.80 8.67 15.41
C HIS A 90 8.62 8.50 13.91
N ASP A 91 7.81 7.53 13.51
CA ASP A 91 7.64 7.05 12.14
C ASP A 91 6.98 8.08 11.20
N VAL A 92 5.84 8.66 11.59
CA VAL A 92 5.14 9.67 10.77
C VAL A 92 5.96 10.96 10.70
N LYS A 93 6.62 11.36 11.80
CA LYS A 93 7.51 12.53 11.82
C LYS A 93 8.71 12.36 10.86
N ALA A 94 9.21 11.14 10.71
CA ALA A 94 10.26 10.85 9.75
C ALA A 94 9.79 11.07 8.30
N VAL A 95 8.54 10.76 7.96
CA VAL A 95 7.93 11.05 6.65
C VAL A 95 7.85 12.56 6.42
N GLU A 96 7.41 13.32 7.43
CA GLU A 96 7.34 14.78 7.36
C GLU A 96 8.72 15.39 7.06
N TYR A 97 9.77 15.00 7.80
CA TYR A 97 11.14 15.50 7.56
C TYR A 97 11.67 15.08 6.19
N TRP A 98 11.40 13.86 5.77
CA TRP A 98 11.78 13.38 4.45
C TRP A 98 11.13 14.22 3.35
N LEU A 99 9.85 14.57 3.50
CA LEU A 99 9.12 15.39 2.54
C LEU A 99 9.64 16.83 2.52
N LYS A 100 9.80 17.47 3.69
CA LYS A 100 10.34 18.83 3.82
C LYS A 100 11.74 18.97 3.19
N ALA A 101 12.60 17.96 3.33
CA ALA A 101 13.93 17.96 2.71
C ALA A 101 13.88 17.98 1.17
N ARG A 102 12.79 17.55 0.55
CA ARG A 102 12.59 17.59 -0.91
C ARG A 102 12.06 18.90 -1.43
N PHE A 103 11.75 19.82 -0.53
CA PHE A 103 11.36 21.20 -0.89
C PHE A 103 12.58 22.11 -1.15
N ASP A 104 13.77 21.64 -0.82
CA ASP A 104 15.00 22.38 -1.13
C ASP A 104 15.15 22.58 -2.64
N GLY A 105 15.46 23.81 -3.04
CA GLY A 105 15.49 24.19 -4.45
C GLY A 105 14.13 24.53 -5.08
N GLN A 106 13.04 24.46 -4.29
CA GLN A 106 11.67 24.80 -4.71
C GLN A 106 11.13 25.92 -3.81
N PRO A 107 11.35 27.20 -4.17
CA PRO A 107 11.01 28.33 -3.29
C PRO A 107 9.57 28.37 -2.83
N GLU A 108 8.62 28.02 -3.71
CA GLU A 108 7.19 27.96 -3.41
C GLU A 108 6.87 26.92 -2.33
N LEU A 109 7.38 25.71 -2.47
CA LEU A 109 7.17 24.62 -1.50
C LEU A 109 7.90 24.91 -0.19
N LYS A 110 9.12 25.47 -0.27
CA LYS A 110 9.92 25.79 0.91
C LYS A 110 9.26 26.86 1.78
N ALA A 111 8.64 27.89 1.16
CA ALA A 111 7.91 28.93 1.88
C ALA A 111 6.70 28.39 2.64
N ALA A 112 6.11 27.28 2.18
CA ALA A 112 4.94 26.64 2.79
C ALA A 112 5.28 25.40 3.63
N ALA A 113 6.57 25.08 3.85
CA ALA A 113 6.99 23.80 4.46
C ALA A 113 6.36 23.52 5.83
N GLU A 114 6.03 24.55 6.60
CA GLU A 114 5.41 24.40 7.93
C GLU A 114 3.95 23.91 7.87
N PHE A 115 3.32 23.94 6.70
CA PHE A 115 1.99 23.35 6.49
C PHE A 115 2.02 21.85 6.21
N VAL A 116 3.19 21.23 6.06
CA VAL A 116 3.30 19.77 6.04
C VAL A 116 2.83 19.22 7.37
N HIS A 117 1.93 18.25 7.35
CA HIS A 117 1.31 17.64 8.55
C HIS A 117 0.46 18.63 9.39
N PHE A 118 0.17 19.81 8.89
CA PHE A 118 -0.59 20.81 9.62
C PHE A 118 -2.01 20.34 9.90
N ALA A 119 -2.48 20.53 11.14
CA ALA A 119 -3.80 20.14 11.63
C ALA A 119 -4.12 18.64 11.56
N CYS A 120 -3.10 17.78 11.38
CA CYS A 120 -3.23 16.32 11.43
C CYS A 120 -2.56 15.75 12.68
N THR A 121 -3.04 14.59 13.10
CA THR A 121 -2.32 13.70 13.99
C THR A 121 -1.71 12.53 13.19
N SER A 122 -0.77 11.80 13.81
CA SER A 122 -0.22 10.59 13.18
C SER A 122 -1.32 9.58 12.83
N GLU A 123 -2.40 9.54 13.61
CA GLU A 123 -3.51 8.61 13.40
C GLU A 123 -4.35 8.96 12.17
N ASP A 124 -4.53 10.24 11.85
CA ASP A 124 -5.20 10.66 10.62
C ASP A 124 -4.43 10.15 9.38
N ILE A 125 -3.11 10.30 9.41
CA ILE A 125 -2.23 9.82 8.33
C ILE A 125 -2.23 8.30 8.27
N ASN A 126 -2.10 7.60 9.40
CA ASN A 126 -2.05 6.14 9.47
C ASN A 126 -3.34 5.51 8.98
N ASN A 127 -4.50 5.93 9.50
CA ASN A 127 -5.79 5.35 9.14
C ASN A 127 -6.11 5.54 7.65
N THR A 128 -5.86 6.74 7.11
CA THR A 128 -6.05 7.00 5.68
C THR A 128 -5.10 6.15 4.84
N SER A 129 -3.84 6.02 5.26
CA SER A 129 -2.86 5.17 4.57
C SER A 129 -3.27 3.70 4.55
N HIS A 130 -3.69 3.15 5.70
CA HIS A 130 -4.16 1.76 5.78
C HIS A 130 -5.41 1.54 4.92
N ALA A 131 -6.35 2.49 4.89
CA ALA A 131 -7.52 2.40 4.03
C ALA A 131 -7.14 2.35 2.54
N LEU A 132 -6.17 3.17 2.11
CA LEU A 132 -5.64 3.15 0.75
C LEU A 132 -4.91 1.84 0.42
N MET A 133 -4.11 1.31 1.35
CA MET A 133 -3.43 0.02 1.20
C MET A 133 -4.44 -1.11 0.99
N LEU A 134 -5.45 -1.20 1.86
CA LEU A 134 -6.49 -2.23 1.79
C LEU A 134 -7.34 -2.10 0.52
N LYS A 135 -7.72 -0.87 0.15
CA LYS A 135 -8.45 -0.61 -1.09
C LYS A 135 -7.67 -1.13 -2.30
N THR A 136 -6.42 -0.73 -2.43
CA THR A 136 -5.58 -1.12 -3.57
C THR A 136 -5.35 -2.63 -3.60
N ALA A 137 -5.01 -3.25 -2.46
CA ALA A 137 -4.81 -4.69 -2.37
C ALA A 137 -6.07 -5.47 -2.76
N ARG A 138 -7.23 -5.01 -2.32
CA ARG A 138 -8.53 -5.60 -2.69
C ARG A 138 -8.76 -5.51 -4.20
N GLU A 139 -8.64 -4.31 -4.77
CA GLU A 139 -9.02 -4.04 -6.16
C GLU A 139 -8.03 -4.62 -7.16
N GLU A 140 -6.74 -4.52 -6.89
CA GLU A 140 -5.71 -4.91 -7.87
C GLU A 140 -5.24 -6.37 -7.72
N VAL A 141 -5.41 -6.99 -6.55
CA VAL A 141 -4.88 -8.33 -6.30
C VAL A 141 -5.96 -9.32 -5.88
N MET A 142 -6.75 -8.99 -4.85
CA MET A 142 -7.67 -9.96 -4.25
C MET A 142 -8.86 -10.25 -5.17
N LEU A 143 -9.59 -9.22 -5.61
CA LEU A 143 -10.75 -9.41 -6.48
C LEU A 143 -10.36 -10.10 -7.81
N PRO A 144 -9.33 -9.66 -8.55
CA PRO A 144 -8.90 -10.38 -9.76
C PRO A 144 -8.49 -11.83 -9.51
N SER A 145 -7.97 -12.14 -8.31
CA SER A 145 -7.60 -13.52 -7.96
C SER A 145 -8.83 -14.39 -7.68
N ILE A 146 -9.83 -13.83 -7.01
CA ILE A 146 -11.12 -14.49 -6.76
C ILE A 146 -11.86 -14.70 -8.09
N ASP A 147 -11.89 -13.69 -8.99
CA ASP A 147 -12.54 -13.80 -10.28
C ASP A 147 -11.93 -14.91 -11.14
N ARG A 148 -10.62 -15.05 -11.15
CA ARG A 148 -9.94 -16.17 -11.82
C ARG A 148 -10.33 -17.53 -11.23
N LEU A 149 -10.44 -17.60 -9.89
CA LEU A 149 -10.89 -18.83 -9.23
C LEU A 149 -12.34 -19.17 -9.60
N LEU A 150 -13.24 -18.19 -9.54
CA LEU A 150 -14.63 -18.34 -9.92
C LEU A 150 -14.77 -18.80 -11.38
N ALA A 151 -14.05 -18.16 -12.29
CA ALA A 151 -14.07 -18.56 -13.70
C ALA A 151 -13.59 -20.01 -13.88
N LYS A 152 -12.53 -20.43 -13.16
CA LYS A 152 -12.04 -21.80 -13.22
C LYS A 152 -13.06 -22.81 -12.68
N LEU A 153 -13.66 -22.52 -11.52
CA LEU A 153 -14.69 -23.38 -10.92
C LEU A 153 -15.92 -23.52 -11.83
N THR A 154 -16.37 -22.40 -12.41
CA THR A 154 -17.50 -22.40 -13.35
C THR A 154 -17.19 -23.24 -14.58
N ALA A 155 -16.00 -23.09 -15.17
CA ALA A 155 -15.58 -23.89 -16.31
C ALA A 155 -15.50 -25.39 -15.97
N MET A 156 -15.00 -25.74 -14.79
CA MET A 156 -14.99 -27.13 -14.29
C MET A 156 -16.40 -27.67 -14.09
N ALA A 157 -17.29 -26.91 -13.47
CA ALA A 157 -18.69 -27.31 -13.26
C ALA A 157 -19.39 -27.61 -14.60
N HIS A 158 -19.23 -26.74 -15.59
CA HIS A 158 -19.78 -26.98 -16.93
C HIS A 158 -19.10 -28.15 -17.64
N GLY A 159 -17.78 -28.30 -17.51
CA GLY A 159 -17.04 -29.39 -18.14
C GLY A 159 -17.41 -30.77 -17.59
N PHE A 160 -17.68 -30.85 -16.28
CA PHE A 160 -18.02 -32.12 -15.61
C PHE A 160 -19.53 -32.37 -15.48
N ALA A 161 -20.38 -31.42 -15.86
CA ALA A 161 -21.84 -31.55 -15.73
C ALA A 161 -22.43 -32.78 -16.46
N ARG A 162 -21.71 -33.34 -17.42
CA ARG A 162 -22.10 -34.53 -18.18
C ARG A 162 -21.17 -35.73 -17.96
N SER A 163 -20.26 -35.65 -17.01
CA SER A 163 -19.30 -36.72 -16.72
C SER A 163 -19.90 -37.68 -15.69
N GLU A 164 -20.01 -38.95 -16.05
CA GLU A 164 -20.47 -40.03 -15.13
C GLU A 164 -19.32 -40.53 -14.23
N GLU A 165 -18.09 -40.17 -14.46
CA GLU A 165 -16.91 -40.66 -13.74
C GLU A 165 -16.93 -40.38 -12.23
N HIS A 166 -17.48 -39.26 -11.81
CA HIS A 166 -17.54 -38.90 -10.39
C HIS A 166 -18.73 -39.54 -9.63
N THR A 167 -19.75 -40.02 -10.33
CA THR A 167 -20.87 -40.73 -9.70
C THR A 167 -20.52 -42.18 -9.34
N SER A 168 -19.60 -42.80 -10.06
CA SER A 168 -19.16 -44.18 -9.77
C SER A 168 -18.29 -44.32 -8.52
N GLU A 169 -17.45 -43.30 -8.21
CA GLU A 169 -16.63 -43.32 -6.98
C GLU A 169 -17.45 -43.11 -5.70
N LEU A 170 -18.51 -42.32 -5.74
CA LEU A 170 -19.43 -42.15 -4.60
C LEU A 170 -20.31 -43.39 -4.35
N GLN A 171 -20.64 -44.14 -5.39
CA GLN A 171 -21.39 -45.41 -5.26
C GLN A 171 -20.53 -46.55 -4.71
N SER A 172 -19.21 -46.55 -4.96
CA SER A 172 -18.32 -47.60 -4.43
C SER A 172 -18.05 -47.45 -2.94
N GLN A 173 -18.22 -46.28 -2.35
CA GLN A 173 -18.06 -46.04 -0.91
C GLN A 173 -19.30 -46.42 -0.08
N SER A 174 -20.47 -46.58 -0.69
CA SER A 174 -21.72 -46.95 0.02
C SER A 174 -21.93 -48.44 0.14
N THR A 175 -21.03 -49.31 -0.36
CA THR A 175 -21.19 -50.77 -0.39
C THR A 175 -20.31 -51.53 0.62
N ILE A 176 -19.69 -50.83 1.56
CA ILE A 176 -18.97 -51.45 2.68
C ILE A 176 -19.75 -51.15 3.98
N SER A 177 -20.72 -51.96 4.25
CA SER A 177 -21.39 -52.13 5.56
C SER A 177 -21.19 -53.56 6.03
#